data_ac7336563380270bfc872cb3b43b8cbc
#
_entry.id   ac7336563380270bfc872cb3b43b8cbc
#
_cell.length_a   1.000
_cell.length_b   1.000
_cell.length_c   1.000
_cell.angle_alpha   90.00
_cell.angle_beta   90.00
_cell.angle_gamma   90.00
#
_symmetry.space_group_name_H-M   'P 1'
#
loop_
_entity.id
_entity.type
_entity.pdbx_description
1 polymer ?
#
loop_
_entity_poly.entity_id
_entity_poly.type
_entity_poly.pdbx_seq_one_letter_code
_entity_poly.pdbx_strand_id
1 'polypeptide(L)'
;GFSNFIYITITPSALGVMVIYIKFENPELNIDRATGLYNQKAFLIYVNNALSSNKDISIVSASFERWYNRNVSFEYIDTAKSEIIRFLSDIDKVMVFRNYEDELIMVYKNKSDAAECGKIIDKRFKEGWGPGKNIIFHPFIVYLRNASGIKRAEDILHFIAHIKSDYMGRSDQHFISITNDIIENMYNQRNVVRQIVEAMDQDGVEVFFQPIYSVKEKRFTCAEALVRIRQRDGSLMLPGMFIETAEKSGLIIRLGLIVFEKVCQFIKDNPLEKMGMEYIEVNLSMVQCAYKKLSDDYINIMKKYNINPCNINLEITESALMEDKTNLLDNMNRLMEYGVKFSLDDFGTGHSNLNYIVDMPVNIVKFDKGMLDAYFENGRAKYVMDAAMHMIQGMKLEIVAEGIETKEHFENIAKLGINFVQGYYFSKPVTARQFLLFINENNK
;
A
#
# COMPACT_ATOMS: atom_id res chain seq x y z
N GLY A 1 -26.10 3.07 69.30
CA GLY A 1 -25.20 2.39 68.45
C GLY A 1 -24.05 3.35 68.04
N PHE A 2 -22.87 3.17 68.63
CA PHE A 2 -21.68 3.96 68.28
C PHE A 2 -21.08 3.35 67.00
N SER A 3 -21.01 4.13 65.91
CA SER A 3 -20.23 3.81 64.77
C SER A 3 -18.79 4.30 64.99
N ASN A 4 -17.88 3.37 65.22
CA ASN A 4 -16.45 3.65 65.27
C ASN A 4 -15.94 3.94 63.85
N PHE A 5 -15.77 5.23 63.50
CA PHE A 5 -14.96 5.62 62.36
C PHE A 5 -13.49 5.52 62.75
N ILE A 6 -12.78 4.51 62.23
CA ILE A 6 -11.33 4.43 62.33
C ILE A 6 -10.76 5.41 61.30
N TYR A 7 -10.28 6.55 61.78
CA TYR A 7 -9.48 7.48 60.95
C TYR A 7 -8.08 6.88 60.79
N ILE A 8 -7.80 6.30 59.63
CA ILE A 8 -6.45 5.93 59.26
C ILE A 8 -5.73 7.20 58.80
N THR A 9 -4.89 7.77 59.65
CA THR A 9 -3.98 8.85 59.29
C THR A 9 -2.84 8.23 58.49
N ILE A 10 -2.93 8.31 57.15
CA ILE A 10 -1.87 7.91 56.24
C ILE A 10 -0.79 8.98 56.32
N THR A 11 0.38 8.65 56.81
CA THR A 11 1.54 9.58 56.81
C THR A 11 1.95 9.92 55.37
N PRO A 12 2.52 11.12 55.11
CA PRO A 12 2.94 11.50 53.75
C PRO A 12 3.92 10.51 53.11
N SER A 13 4.72 9.81 53.92
CA SER A 13 5.61 8.72 53.47
C SER A 13 4.84 7.47 53.04
N ALA A 14 3.79 7.10 53.77
CA ALA A 14 2.91 5.97 53.39
C ALA A 14 2.06 6.28 52.17
N LEU A 15 1.64 7.54 52.01
CA LEU A 15 0.98 8.01 50.76
C LEU A 15 1.94 7.98 49.58
N GLY A 16 3.20 8.38 49.80
CA GLY A 16 4.24 8.30 48.79
C GLY A 16 4.52 6.85 48.35
N VAL A 17 4.60 5.91 49.28
CA VAL A 17 4.78 4.48 49.00
C VAL A 17 3.53 3.91 48.31
N MET A 18 2.34 4.30 48.72
CA MET A 18 1.08 3.86 48.12
C MET A 18 0.90 4.44 46.72
N VAL A 19 1.29 5.69 46.46
CA VAL A 19 1.30 6.32 45.14
C VAL A 19 2.37 5.67 44.24
N ILE A 20 3.54 5.30 44.79
CA ILE A 20 4.55 4.52 44.09
C ILE A 20 4.01 3.10 43.78
N TYR A 21 3.34 2.46 44.74
CA TYR A 21 2.74 1.14 44.58
C TYR A 21 1.57 1.15 43.57
N ILE A 22 0.74 2.17 43.58
CA ILE A 22 -0.34 2.37 42.57
C ILE A 22 0.22 2.75 41.21
N LYS A 23 1.33 3.51 41.13
CA LYS A 23 2.03 3.82 39.89
C LYS A 23 2.77 2.62 39.28
N PHE A 24 3.20 1.68 40.11
CA PHE A 24 3.70 0.37 39.69
C PHE A 24 2.57 -0.66 39.71
N GLU A 25 1.39 -0.28 39.22
CA GLU A 25 0.24 -1.16 39.06
C GLU A 25 0.62 -2.65 39.12
N ASN A 26 0.12 -3.33 40.16
CA ASN A 26 0.21 -4.76 40.39
C ASN A 26 1.24 -5.48 39.48
N PRO A 27 2.44 -5.87 39.97
CA PRO A 27 3.51 -6.47 39.15
C PRO A 27 3.01 -7.63 38.27
N GLU A 28 1.99 -8.35 38.74
CA GLU A 28 1.36 -9.44 37.99
C GLU A 28 0.71 -8.99 36.66
N LEU A 29 0.32 -7.70 36.52
CA LEU A 29 -0.26 -7.16 35.30
C LEU A 29 0.80 -6.86 34.23
N ASN A 30 2.07 -6.82 34.59
CA ASN A 30 3.20 -6.47 33.72
C ASN A 30 4.05 -7.69 33.31
N ILE A 31 3.70 -8.88 33.84
CA ILE A 31 4.43 -10.12 33.58
C ILE A 31 3.53 -11.08 32.78
N ASP A 32 4.10 -11.71 31.77
CA ASP A 32 3.50 -12.83 31.07
C ASP A 32 3.62 -14.09 31.93
N ARG A 33 2.49 -14.66 32.34
CA ARG A 33 2.45 -15.79 33.27
C ARG A 33 3.07 -17.08 32.71
N ALA A 34 3.08 -17.24 31.40
CA ALA A 34 3.59 -18.46 30.77
C ALA A 34 5.13 -18.48 30.71
N THR A 35 5.75 -17.30 30.56
CA THR A 35 7.19 -17.18 30.34
C THR A 35 7.93 -16.53 31.51
N GLY A 36 7.23 -15.83 32.42
CA GLY A 36 7.85 -15.03 33.47
C GLY A 36 8.51 -13.73 32.97
N LEU A 37 8.47 -13.45 31.68
CA LEU A 37 9.00 -12.22 31.08
C LEU A 37 8.06 -11.05 31.25
N TYR A 38 8.57 -9.83 31.08
CA TYR A 38 7.70 -8.65 30.94
C TYR A 38 6.82 -8.77 29.70
N ASN A 39 5.56 -8.34 29.82
CA ASN A 39 4.62 -8.37 28.71
C ASN A 39 4.66 -7.08 27.86
N GLN A 40 3.83 -7.01 26.81
CA GLN A 40 3.70 -5.86 25.92
C GLN A 40 3.34 -4.56 26.67
N LYS A 41 2.47 -4.62 27.68
CA LYS A 41 2.11 -3.44 28.49
C LYS A 41 3.33 -2.86 29.20
N ALA A 42 4.16 -3.71 29.79
CA ALA A 42 5.42 -3.31 30.42
C ALA A 42 6.40 -2.70 29.41
N PHE A 43 6.49 -3.26 28.21
CA PHE A 43 7.28 -2.70 27.12
C PHE A 43 6.85 -1.27 26.79
N LEU A 44 5.56 -1.05 26.57
CA LEU A 44 5.02 0.29 26.25
C LEU A 44 5.33 1.31 27.34
N ILE A 45 5.15 0.94 28.61
CA ILE A 45 5.46 1.82 29.75
C ILE A 45 6.96 2.14 29.80
N TYR A 46 7.82 1.11 29.72
CA TYR A 46 9.27 1.28 29.82
C TYR A 46 9.82 2.15 28.69
N VAL A 47 9.44 1.84 27.45
CA VAL A 47 9.95 2.53 26.27
C VAL A 47 9.40 3.95 26.19
N ASN A 48 8.12 4.20 26.47
CA ASN A 48 7.56 5.56 26.49
C ASN A 48 8.26 6.44 27.55
N ASN A 49 8.60 5.88 28.73
CA ASN A 49 9.37 6.58 29.74
C ASN A 49 10.82 6.87 29.29
N ALA A 50 11.43 5.98 28.52
CA ALA A 50 12.76 6.20 27.97
C ALA A 50 12.75 7.28 26.89
N LEU A 51 11.78 7.23 25.97
CA LEU A 51 11.60 8.22 24.88
C LEU A 51 11.31 9.62 25.45
N SER A 52 10.40 9.75 26.42
CA SER A 52 10.08 11.03 27.05
C SER A 52 11.24 11.62 27.84
N SER A 53 12.17 10.79 28.29
CA SER A 53 13.39 11.22 29.00
C SER A 53 14.59 11.42 28.06
N ASN A 54 14.40 11.40 26.74
CA ASN A 54 15.45 11.48 25.71
C ASN A 54 16.61 10.48 25.95
N LYS A 55 16.31 9.29 26.49
CA LYS A 55 17.32 8.26 26.68
C LYS A 55 17.55 7.52 25.37
N ASP A 56 18.79 7.38 24.98
CA ASP A 56 19.19 6.52 23.87
C ASP A 56 18.92 5.06 24.23
N ILE A 57 17.99 4.46 23.51
CA ILE A 57 17.70 3.03 23.57
C ILE A 57 17.80 2.40 22.19
N SER A 58 18.23 1.15 22.15
CA SER A 58 18.25 0.30 20.97
C SER A 58 17.34 -0.89 21.21
N ILE A 59 16.74 -1.41 20.15
CA ILE A 59 15.76 -2.48 20.26
C ILE A 59 16.10 -3.57 19.26
N VAL A 60 16.02 -4.82 19.70
CA VAL A 60 16.10 -6.01 18.86
C VAL A 60 14.81 -6.79 19.04
N SER A 61 14.08 -7.02 17.99
CA SER A 61 12.94 -7.94 17.96
C SER A 61 13.38 -9.25 17.29
N ALA A 62 13.05 -10.37 17.91
CA ALA A 62 13.22 -11.69 17.35
C ALA A 62 11.86 -12.38 17.25
N SER A 63 11.41 -12.62 16.03
CA SER A 63 10.15 -13.31 15.73
C SER A 63 10.46 -14.72 15.24
N PHE A 64 9.67 -15.68 15.70
CA PHE A 64 9.85 -17.09 15.38
C PHE A 64 8.67 -17.57 14.55
N GLU A 65 8.92 -17.90 13.28
CA GLU A 65 7.90 -18.55 12.46
C GLU A 65 7.59 -19.93 13.03
N ARG A 66 6.32 -20.13 13.42
CA ARG A 66 5.77 -21.43 13.83
C ARG A 66 6.62 -22.18 14.86
N TRP A 67 6.48 -21.78 16.11
CA TRP A 67 6.90 -22.61 17.24
C TRP A 67 6.41 -24.08 17.18
N TYR A 68 5.41 -24.34 16.33
CA TYR A 68 4.78 -25.66 16.17
C TYR A 68 5.20 -26.29 14.84
N ASN A 69 6.27 -27.06 14.87
CA ASN A 69 6.58 -27.98 13.78
C ASN A 69 5.67 -29.21 13.94
N ARG A 70 4.87 -29.55 12.92
CA ARG A 70 3.91 -30.68 12.95
C ARG A 70 4.56 -32.03 13.26
N ASN A 71 5.85 -32.15 13.11
CA ASN A 71 6.62 -33.40 13.27
C ASN A 71 7.36 -33.51 14.60
N VAL A 72 7.21 -32.54 15.53
CA VAL A 72 7.89 -32.52 16.83
C VAL A 72 6.85 -32.49 17.93
N SER A 73 7.07 -33.25 19.02
CA SER A 73 6.15 -33.27 20.15
C SER A 73 6.13 -31.93 20.88
N PHE A 74 4.96 -31.56 21.45
CA PHE A 74 4.79 -30.31 22.20
C PHE A 74 5.80 -30.17 23.35
N GLU A 75 6.10 -31.26 24.07
CA GLU A 75 7.04 -31.27 25.19
C GLU A 75 8.45 -30.85 24.78
N TYR A 76 8.93 -31.30 23.62
CA TYR A 76 10.24 -30.91 23.07
C TYR A 76 10.26 -29.43 22.65
N ILE A 77 9.16 -28.94 22.08
CA ILE A 77 9.03 -27.55 21.67
C ILE A 77 9.02 -26.63 22.90
N ASP A 78 8.29 -27.00 23.96
CA ASP A 78 8.23 -26.19 25.20
C ASP A 78 9.58 -26.19 25.93
N THR A 79 10.32 -27.29 25.89
CA THR A 79 11.70 -27.35 26.41
C THR A 79 12.60 -26.39 25.62
N ALA A 80 12.55 -26.43 24.29
CA ALA A 80 13.35 -25.54 23.43
C ALA A 80 12.97 -24.05 23.63
N LYS A 81 11.69 -23.72 23.78
CA LYS A 81 11.22 -22.37 24.13
C LYS A 81 11.81 -21.88 25.45
N SER A 82 11.78 -22.73 26.46
CA SER A 82 12.31 -22.40 27.78
C SER A 82 13.82 -22.14 27.72
N GLU A 83 14.58 -22.94 26.96
CA GLU A 83 16.00 -22.72 26.72
C GLU A 83 16.28 -21.40 25.98
N ILE A 84 15.48 -21.07 24.95
CA ILE A 84 15.58 -19.82 24.19
C ILE A 84 15.32 -18.61 25.08
N ILE A 85 14.23 -18.66 25.87
CA ILE A 85 13.88 -17.58 26.81
C ILE A 85 15.01 -17.37 27.81
N ARG A 86 15.53 -18.46 28.39
CA ARG A 86 16.64 -18.40 29.32
C ARG A 86 17.89 -17.79 28.67
N PHE A 87 18.29 -18.29 27.51
CA PHE A 87 19.41 -17.74 26.74
C PHE A 87 19.29 -16.24 26.50
N LEU A 88 18.12 -15.77 26.04
CA LEU A 88 17.90 -14.35 25.77
C LEU A 88 17.88 -13.50 27.05
N SER A 89 17.38 -14.07 28.15
CA SER A 89 17.37 -13.40 29.47
C SER A 89 18.74 -13.33 30.12
N ASP A 90 19.62 -14.26 29.81
CA ASP A 90 21.01 -14.32 30.35
C ASP A 90 21.95 -13.37 29.58
N ILE A 91 21.51 -12.75 28.48
CA ILE A 91 22.29 -11.73 27.77
C ILE A 91 22.42 -10.48 28.66
N ASP A 92 23.65 -10.04 28.92
CA ASP A 92 23.94 -8.94 29.84
C ASP A 92 23.30 -7.61 29.40
N LYS A 93 22.84 -6.81 30.37
CA LYS A 93 22.27 -5.45 30.20
C LYS A 93 21.00 -5.35 29.33
N VAL A 94 20.26 -6.43 29.14
CA VAL A 94 19.04 -6.45 28.34
C VAL A 94 17.79 -6.53 29.22
N MET A 95 16.73 -5.86 28.77
CA MET A 95 15.37 -6.13 29.26
C MET A 95 14.60 -6.86 28.16
N VAL A 96 14.08 -8.04 28.50
CA VAL A 96 13.35 -8.89 27.55
C VAL A 96 11.85 -8.80 27.81
N PHE A 97 11.11 -8.56 26.75
CA PHE A 97 9.67 -8.43 26.74
C PHE A 97 9.06 -9.47 25.78
N ARG A 98 7.93 -10.05 26.17
CA ARG A 98 7.10 -10.83 25.27
C ARG A 98 6.04 -9.93 24.63
N ASN A 99 6.04 -9.83 23.30
CA ASN A 99 5.07 -9.04 22.57
C ASN A 99 3.83 -9.89 22.17
N TYR A 100 4.06 -10.93 21.37
CA TYR A 100 3.07 -11.94 20.99
C TYR A 100 3.62 -13.33 21.34
N GLU A 101 2.85 -14.39 21.04
CA GLU A 101 3.27 -15.76 21.33
C GLU A 101 4.60 -16.15 20.68
N ASP A 102 4.90 -15.55 19.54
CA ASP A 102 6.04 -15.86 18.67
C ASP A 102 7.07 -14.73 18.61
N GLU A 103 6.98 -13.69 19.45
CA GLU A 103 7.86 -12.53 19.36
C GLU A 103 8.43 -12.10 20.72
N LEU A 104 9.73 -11.97 20.78
CA LEU A 104 10.48 -11.44 21.92
C LEU A 104 11.17 -10.14 21.53
N ILE A 105 11.03 -9.11 22.37
CA ILE A 105 11.63 -7.80 22.16
C ILE A 105 12.65 -7.54 23.26
N MET A 106 13.87 -7.21 22.87
CA MET A 106 14.98 -6.89 23.73
C MET A 106 15.29 -5.41 23.66
N VAL A 107 15.36 -4.74 24.82
CA VAL A 107 15.67 -3.31 24.92
C VAL A 107 17.00 -3.10 25.60
N TYR A 108 17.88 -2.35 24.93
CA TYR A 108 19.22 -2.01 25.39
C TYR A 108 19.35 -0.51 25.64
N LYS A 109 20.13 -0.15 26.66
CA LYS A 109 20.46 1.25 26.96
C LYS A 109 21.66 1.78 26.16
N ASN A 110 22.38 0.90 25.46
CA ASN A 110 23.58 1.26 24.70
C ASN A 110 23.53 0.66 23.28
N LYS A 111 23.86 1.48 22.28
CA LYS A 111 23.80 1.13 20.85
C LYS A 111 24.76 0.00 20.46
N SER A 112 25.95 -0.05 21.07
CA SER A 112 26.95 -1.08 20.78
C SER A 112 26.51 -2.46 21.22
N ASP A 113 25.88 -2.54 22.39
CA ASP A 113 25.47 -3.81 23.00
C ASP A 113 24.36 -4.49 22.16
N ALA A 114 23.47 -3.71 21.60
CA ALA A 114 22.37 -4.22 20.76
C ALA A 114 22.84 -4.79 19.42
N ALA A 115 23.82 -4.16 18.77
CA ALA A 115 24.37 -4.67 17.50
C ALA A 115 25.14 -5.99 17.70
N GLU A 116 25.87 -6.10 18.78
CA GLU A 116 26.55 -7.33 19.15
C GLU A 116 25.58 -8.44 19.53
N CYS A 117 24.51 -8.11 20.24
CA CYS A 117 23.45 -9.04 20.58
C CYS A 117 22.81 -9.68 19.33
N GLY A 118 22.50 -8.89 18.30
CA GLY A 118 21.95 -9.43 17.05
C GLY A 118 22.85 -10.51 16.45
N LYS A 119 24.18 -10.32 16.48
CA LYS A 119 25.15 -11.31 16.01
C LYS A 119 25.21 -12.55 16.91
N ILE A 120 25.14 -12.35 18.22
CA ILE A 120 25.13 -13.45 19.21
C ILE A 120 23.87 -14.30 19.01
N ILE A 121 22.71 -13.68 18.82
CA ILE A 121 21.45 -14.36 18.55
C ILE A 121 21.55 -15.15 17.24
N ASP A 122 21.94 -14.52 16.13
CA ASP A 122 22.07 -15.17 14.84
C ASP A 122 23.02 -16.38 14.89
N LYS A 123 24.17 -16.22 15.57
CA LYS A 123 25.14 -17.31 15.74
C LYS A 123 24.55 -18.45 16.55
N ARG A 124 23.93 -18.17 17.72
CA ARG A 124 23.38 -19.20 18.61
C ARG A 124 22.20 -19.96 18.00
N PHE A 125 21.40 -19.29 17.20
CA PHE A 125 20.25 -19.91 16.55
C PHE A 125 20.60 -20.82 15.37
N LYS A 126 21.83 -20.75 14.86
CA LYS A 126 22.36 -21.74 13.91
C LYS A 126 22.66 -23.09 14.58
N GLU A 127 22.79 -23.09 15.90
CA GLU A 127 22.89 -24.31 16.70
C GLU A 127 21.47 -24.78 17.08
N GLY A 128 21.27 -26.10 17.19
CA GLY A 128 19.95 -26.65 17.56
C GLY A 128 19.56 -26.36 19.01
N TRP A 129 18.28 -26.53 19.31
CA TRP A 129 17.64 -26.34 20.61
C TRP A 129 16.92 -27.62 21.06
N GLY A 130 16.62 -27.69 22.36
CA GLY A 130 15.94 -28.83 22.97
C GLY A 130 16.81 -30.07 23.15
N PRO A 131 16.21 -31.18 23.63
CA PRO A 131 16.92 -32.42 23.85
C PRO A 131 17.60 -32.91 22.59
N GLY A 132 18.94 -33.11 22.66
CA GLY A 132 19.75 -33.53 21.51
C GLY A 132 20.02 -32.45 20.47
N LYS A 133 19.64 -31.19 20.72
CA LYS A 133 19.84 -30.04 19.80
C LYS A 133 19.27 -30.26 18.38
N ASN A 134 18.16 -30.97 18.29
CA ASN A 134 17.57 -31.37 17.00
C ASN A 134 16.56 -30.36 16.45
N ILE A 135 16.20 -29.32 17.21
CA ILE A 135 15.23 -28.31 16.80
C ILE A 135 15.97 -27.06 16.36
N ILE A 136 15.85 -26.70 15.10
CA ILE A 136 16.43 -25.47 14.55
C ILE A 136 15.29 -24.44 14.35
N PHE A 137 15.45 -23.28 14.96
CA PHE A 137 14.59 -22.13 14.71
C PHE A 137 15.38 -21.08 13.94
N HIS A 138 14.76 -20.50 12.93
CA HIS A 138 15.29 -19.36 12.19
C HIS A 138 14.53 -18.11 12.63
N PRO A 139 15.06 -17.31 13.56
CA PRO A 139 14.39 -16.08 13.96
C PRO A 139 14.48 -15.04 12.85
N PHE A 140 13.39 -14.33 12.63
CA PHE A 140 13.41 -13.09 11.88
C PHE A 140 13.76 -11.95 12.83
N ILE A 141 14.90 -11.32 12.62
CA ILE A 141 15.45 -10.32 13.54
C ILE A 141 15.28 -8.93 12.94
N VAL A 142 14.60 -8.06 13.68
CA VAL A 142 14.49 -6.63 13.37
C VAL A 142 15.31 -5.84 14.38
N TYR A 143 16.23 -5.02 13.90
CA TYR A 143 17.12 -4.23 14.71
C TYR A 143 16.89 -2.74 14.53
N LEU A 144 16.53 -2.05 15.60
CA LEU A 144 16.43 -0.59 15.68
C LEU A 144 17.62 -0.06 16.46
N ARG A 145 18.58 0.53 15.74
CA ARG A 145 19.83 1.03 16.32
C ARG A 145 19.65 2.18 17.30
N ASN A 146 18.67 3.02 17.05
CA ASN A 146 18.36 4.18 17.89
C ASN A 146 16.86 4.52 17.77
N ALA A 147 16.19 4.59 18.90
CA ALA A 147 14.80 5.00 18.97
C ALA A 147 14.62 6.54 19.01
N SER A 148 15.70 7.34 18.97
CA SER A 148 15.60 8.81 18.89
C SER A 148 14.88 9.20 17.59
N GLY A 149 13.90 10.10 17.69
CA GLY A 149 13.04 10.47 16.57
C GLY A 149 11.71 9.69 16.51
N ILE A 150 11.59 8.59 17.25
CA ILE A 150 10.32 7.89 17.41
C ILE A 150 9.52 8.54 18.54
N LYS A 151 8.24 8.83 18.29
CA LYS A 151 7.42 9.60 19.22
C LYS A 151 6.80 8.75 20.33
N ARG A 152 6.46 7.49 20.05
CA ARG A 152 5.77 6.60 20.96
C ARG A 152 6.24 5.15 20.80
N ALA A 153 6.19 4.38 21.88
CA ALA A 153 6.53 2.95 21.87
C ALA A 153 5.65 2.13 20.94
N GLU A 154 4.37 2.52 20.80
CA GLU A 154 3.44 1.89 19.88
C GLU A 154 3.90 1.98 18.42
N ASP A 155 4.55 3.08 18.04
CA ASP A 155 5.10 3.24 16.70
C ASP A 155 6.20 2.22 16.43
N ILE A 156 7.02 1.89 17.43
CA ILE A 156 8.06 0.86 17.31
C ILE A 156 7.45 -0.51 17.02
N LEU A 157 6.39 -0.88 17.75
CA LEU A 157 5.69 -2.15 17.53
C LEU A 157 5.09 -2.20 16.11
N HIS A 158 4.51 -1.09 15.65
CA HIS A 158 4.01 -0.99 14.29
C HIS A 158 5.11 -1.12 13.24
N PHE A 159 6.28 -0.50 13.46
CA PHE A 159 7.40 -0.60 12.54
C PHE A 159 7.93 -2.03 12.44
N ILE A 160 8.08 -2.71 13.57
CA ILE A 160 8.49 -4.12 13.61
C ILE A 160 7.47 -4.98 12.87
N ALA A 161 6.17 -4.80 13.13
CA ALA A 161 5.10 -5.56 12.48
C ALA A 161 5.05 -5.33 10.96
N HIS A 162 5.25 -4.09 10.50
CA HIS A 162 5.28 -3.76 9.07
C HIS A 162 6.46 -4.43 8.37
N ILE A 163 7.68 -4.30 8.93
CA ILE A 163 8.87 -4.94 8.37
C ILE A 163 8.70 -6.47 8.34
N LYS A 164 8.14 -7.03 9.40
CA LYS A 164 7.84 -8.46 9.46
C LYS A 164 6.90 -8.86 8.31
N SER A 165 5.83 -8.11 8.08
CA SER A 165 4.89 -8.37 6.98
C SER A 165 5.55 -8.28 5.59
N ASP A 166 6.44 -7.31 5.38
CA ASP A 166 7.05 -7.06 4.07
C ASP A 166 8.14 -8.07 3.70
N TYR A 167 8.91 -8.52 4.69
CA TYR A 167 10.13 -9.30 4.46
C TYR A 167 10.04 -10.77 4.91
N MET A 168 9.19 -11.11 5.90
CA MET A 168 9.10 -12.45 6.42
C MET A 168 8.50 -13.40 5.36
N GLY A 169 9.26 -14.44 4.99
CA GLY A 169 8.86 -15.40 3.96
C GLY A 169 9.16 -15.00 2.52
N ARG A 170 9.71 -13.79 2.26
CA ARG A 170 10.01 -13.31 0.90
C ARG A 170 11.49 -13.31 0.53
N SER A 171 12.39 -13.39 1.50
CA SER A 171 13.84 -13.32 1.25
C SER A 171 14.62 -14.22 2.19
N ASP A 172 15.85 -14.58 1.78
CA ASP A 172 16.84 -15.24 2.65
C ASP A 172 17.39 -14.28 3.75
N GLN A 173 16.88 -13.05 3.81
CA GLN A 173 17.29 -12.05 4.81
C GLN A 173 16.50 -12.24 6.09
N HIS A 174 17.14 -12.82 7.09
CA HIS A 174 16.57 -13.00 8.43
C HIS A 174 16.94 -11.87 9.40
N PHE A 175 17.70 -10.86 8.96
CA PHE A 175 18.15 -9.73 9.78
C PHE A 175 17.93 -8.42 9.05
N ILE A 176 17.03 -7.56 9.55
CA ILE A 176 16.71 -6.25 8.99
C ILE A 176 17.03 -5.15 10.00
N SER A 177 17.81 -4.15 9.56
CA SER A 177 18.06 -2.95 10.36
C SER A 177 17.12 -1.82 10.00
N ILE A 178 16.40 -1.28 10.98
CA ILE A 178 15.56 -0.08 10.80
C ILE A 178 16.48 1.14 10.78
N THR A 179 16.55 1.80 9.63
CA THR A 179 17.26 3.07 9.43
C THR A 179 16.33 4.26 9.64
N ASN A 180 16.90 5.46 9.78
CA ASN A 180 16.11 6.70 9.88
C ASN A 180 15.22 6.89 8.64
N ASP A 181 15.70 6.54 7.45
CA ASP A 181 14.94 6.65 6.20
C ASP A 181 13.68 5.75 6.23
N ILE A 182 13.80 4.54 6.78
CA ILE A 182 12.65 3.64 6.97
C ILE A 182 11.65 4.26 7.94
N ILE A 183 12.12 4.82 9.05
CA ILE A 183 11.25 5.49 10.05
C ILE A 183 10.52 6.66 9.40
N GLU A 184 11.23 7.51 8.68
CA GLU A 184 10.67 8.67 8.00
C GLU A 184 9.62 8.26 6.96
N ASN A 185 9.93 7.27 6.11
CA ASN A 185 9.00 6.72 5.14
C ASN A 185 7.72 6.20 5.79
N MET A 186 7.82 5.49 6.91
CA MET A 186 6.65 4.96 7.62
C MET A 186 5.78 6.07 8.21
N TYR A 187 6.39 7.13 8.77
CA TYR A 187 5.63 8.30 9.23
C TYR A 187 4.97 9.03 8.06
N ASN A 188 5.65 9.14 6.92
CA ASN A 188 5.10 9.74 5.71
C ASN A 188 3.90 8.92 5.19
N GLN A 189 4.02 7.60 5.11
CA GLN A 189 2.89 6.72 4.72
C GLN A 189 1.69 6.88 5.66
N ARG A 190 1.90 6.92 6.98
CA ARG A 190 0.81 7.17 7.95
C ARG A 190 0.16 8.53 7.76
N ASN A 191 0.93 9.57 7.45
CA ASN A 191 0.39 10.88 7.14
C ASN A 191 -0.45 10.83 5.86
N VAL A 192 0.03 10.16 4.81
CA VAL A 192 -0.71 9.98 3.56
C VAL A 192 -2.02 9.23 3.80
N VAL A 193 -2.01 8.11 4.54
CA VAL A 193 -3.23 7.38 4.93
C VAL A 193 -4.24 8.33 5.60
N ARG A 194 -3.79 9.12 6.58
CA ARG A 194 -4.66 10.09 7.26
C ARG A 194 -5.23 11.12 6.29
N GLN A 195 -4.42 11.67 5.39
CA GLN A 195 -4.86 12.64 4.39
C GLN A 195 -5.88 12.05 3.42
N ILE A 196 -5.70 10.79 2.99
CA ILE A 196 -6.67 10.08 2.16
C ILE A 196 -8.02 9.95 2.88
N VAL A 197 -8.01 9.48 4.15
CA VAL A 197 -9.23 9.32 4.95
C VAL A 197 -9.93 10.66 5.15
N GLU A 198 -9.19 11.70 5.55
CA GLU A 198 -9.74 13.04 5.71
C GLU A 198 -10.35 13.59 4.41
N ALA A 199 -9.70 13.38 3.28
CA ALA A 199 -10.22 13.81 1.99
C ALA A 199 -11.50 13.06 1.59
N MET A 200 -11.56 11.75 1.83
CA MET A 200 -12.79 10.96 1.57
C MET A 200 -13.96 11.39 2.46
N ASP A 201 -13.69 11.80 3.70
CA ASP A 201 -14.73 12.20 4.66
C ASP A 201 -15.19 13.66 4.50
N GLN A 202 -14.34 14.53 3.89
CA GLN A 202 -14.58 15.97 3.75
C GLN A 202 -14.77 16.43 2.30
N ASP A 203 -15.12 15.50 1.39
CA ASP A 203 -15.28 15.76 -0.05
C ASP A 203 -14.05 16.39 -0.74
N GLY A 204 -12.87 16.08 -0.22
CA GLY A 204 -11.58 16.53 -0.76
C GLY A 204 -11.06 15.67 -1.92
N VAL A 205 -11.78 14.61 -2.32
CA VAL A 205 -11.44 13.83 -3.52
C VAL A 205 -11.95 14.56 -4.76
N GLU A 206 -11.04 14.96 -5.63
CA GLU A 206 -11.37 15.65 -6.89
C GLU A 206 -11.05 14.77 -8.09
N VAL A 207 -11.80 14.95 -9.17
CA VAL A 207 -11.56 14.31 -10.47
C VAL A 207 -11.16 15.38 -11.48
N PHE A 208 -10.00 15.20 -12.07
CA PHE A 208 -9.50 15.99 -13.18
C PHE A 208 -9.69 15.18 -14.45
N PHE A 209 -9.81 15.85 -15.59
CA PHE A 209 -10.01 15.22 -16.88
C PHE A 209 -8.89 15.61 -17.83
N GLN A 210 -8.34 14.62 -18.54
CA GLN A 210 -7.41 14.84 -19.63
C GLN A 210 -8.04 14.39 -20.95
N PRO A 211 -8.18 15.32 -21.93
CA PRO A 211 -8.84 14.99 -23.21
C PRO A 211 -7.97 14.05 -24.05
N ILE A 212 -8.63 13.11 -24.74
CA ILE A 212 -8.04 12.15 -25.65
C ILE A 212 -8.53 12.47 -27.07
N TYR A 213 -7.58 12.68 -27.99
CA TYR A 213 -7.83 13.09 -29.37
C TYR A 213 -8.02 11.88 -30.29
N SER A 214 -9.12 11.83 -31.03
CA SER A 214 -9.33 10.84 -32.08
C SER A 214 -8.65 11.29 -33.37
N VAL A 215 -7.66 10.52 -33.85
CA VAL A 215 -6.94 10.80 -35.12
C VAL A 215 -7.89 10.72 -36.30
N LYS A 216 -8.84 9.77 -36.28
CA LYS A 216 -9.84 9.55 -37.32
C LYS A 216 -10.85 10.68 -37.40
N GLU A 217 -11.41 11.07 -36.26
CA GLU A 217 -12.48 12.07 -36.20
C GLU A 217 -11.96 13.50 -36.17
N LYS A 218 -10.66 13.67 -35.91
CA LYS A 218 -9.96 14.95 -35.80
C LYS A 218 -10.53 15.87 -34.72
N ARG A 219 -11.02 15.28 -33.63
CA ARG A 219 -11.60 15.97 -32.46
C ARG A 219 -11.38 15.15 -31.18
N PHE A 220 -11.70 15.72 -30.05
CA PHE A 220 -11.62 15.04 -28.78
C PHE A 220 -12.89 14.23 -28.54
N THR A 221 -12.79 12.89 -28.50
CA THR A 221 -13.93 12.00 -28.37
C THR A 221 -13.99 11.29 -27.03
N CYS A 222 -12.89 11.29 -26.29
CA CYS A 222 -12.77 10.61 -25.00
C CYS A 222 -11.99 11.48 -24.01
N ALA A 223 -11.96 11.08 -22.75
CA ALA A 223 -11.09 11.69 -21.74
C ALA A 223 -10.78 10.69 -20.65
N GLU A 224 -9.62 10.84 -20.03
CA GLU A 224 -9.21 10.09 -18.84
C GLU A 224 -9.54 10.87 -17.57
N ALA A 225 -10.17 10.19 -16.61
CA ALA A 225 -10.50 10.72 -15.29
C ALA A 225 -9.37 10.42 -14.31
N LEU A 226 -8.73 11.46 -13.81
CA LEU A 226 -7.54 11.39 -12.99
C LEU A 226 -7.81 11.94 -11.59
N VAL A 227 -7.75 11.07 -10.59
CA VAL A 227 -7.99 11.45 -9.19
C VAL A 227 -6.94 12.42 -8.67
N ARG A 228 -7.38 13.37 -7.85
CA ARG A 228 -6.55 14.30 -7.07
C ARG A 228 -7.11 14.38 -5.66
N ILE A 229 -6.25 14.60 -4.69
CA ILE A 229 -6.67 14.84 -3.32
C ILE A 229 -6.37 16.28 -2.94
N ARG A 230 -7.41 17.05 -2.56
CA ARG A 230 -7.28 18.40 -2.04
C ARG A 230 -6.89 18.31 -0.57
N GLN A 231 -5.74 18.86 -0.22
CA GLN A 231 -5.27 18.96 1.16
C GLN A 231 -5.89 20.15 1.89
N ARG A 232 -5.78 20.16 3.21
CA ARG A 232 -6.33 21.27 4.05
C ARG A 232 -5.72 22.64 3.75
N ASP A 233 -4.47 22.66 3.29
CA ASP A 233 -3.76 23.89 2.89
C ASP A 233 -4.13 24.37 1.48
N GLY A 234 -5.03 23.66 0.80
CA GLY A 234 -5.44 23.95 -0.57
C GLY A 234 -4.54 23.35 -1.66
N SER A 235 -3.43 22.73 -1.31
CA SER A 235 -2.56 22.05 -2.27
C SER A 235 -3.21 20.76 -2.83
N LEU A 236 -2.74 20.31 -3.99
CA LEU A 236 -3.19 19.06 -4.61
C LEU A 236 -2.13 17.98 -4.41
N MET A 237 -2.54 16.84 -3.87
CA MET A 237 -1.75 15.62 -3.86
C MET A 237 -2.02 14.85 -5.16
N LEU A 238 -0.95 14.52 -5.89
CA LEU A 238 -0.99 13.78 -7.15
C LEU A 238 -1.03 12.27 -6.92
N PRO A 239 -1.55 11.46 -7.87
CA PRO A 239 -1.70 10.00 -7.73
C PRO A 239 -0.44 9.27 -7.28
N GLY A 240 0.71 9.57 -7.85
CA GLY A 240 2.00 8.97 -7.47
C GLY A 240 2.41 9.18 -6.00
N MET A 241 1.77 10.13 -5.28
CA MET A 241 2.05 10.37 -3.87
C MET A 241 1.20 9.53 -2.93
N PHE A 242 0.07 8.94 -3.39
CA PHE A 242 -0.88 8.28 -2.49
C PHE A 242 -1.45 6.95 -2.98
N ILE A 243 -1.44 6.64 -4.28
CA ILE A 243 -2.07 5.42 -4.82
C ILE A 243 -1.45 4.18 -4.20
N GLU A 244 -0.13 4.05 -4.19
CA GLU A 244 0.56 2.90 -3.58
C GLU A 244 0.20 2.72 -2.09
N THR A 245 0.11 3.84 -1.35
CA THR A 245 -0.29 3.82 0.06
C THR A 245 -1.77 3.45 0.22
N ALA A 246 -2.64 3.91 -0.67
CA ALA A 246 -4.05 3.56 -0.68
C ALA A 246 -4.27 2.07 -0.99
N GLU A 247 -3.50 1.49 -1.90
CA GLU A 247 -3.50 0.06 -2.22
C GLU A 247 -3.04 -0.77 -1.02
N LYS A 248 -1.87 -0.49 -0.46
CA LYS A 248 -1.32 -1.19 0.71
C LYS A 248 -2.23 -1.14 1.94
N SER A 249 -2.96 -0.04 2.11
CA SER A 249 -3.92 0.13 3.22
C SER A 249 -5.33 -0.37 2.92
N GLY A 250 -5.62 -0.80 1.69
CA GLY A 250 -6.96 -1.19 1.24
C GLY A 250 -7.93 -0.01 1.04
N LEU A 251 -7.50 1.22 1.29
CA LEU A 251 -8.32 2.43 1.11
C LEU A 251 -8.66 2.69 -0.35
N ILE A 252 -7.89 2.13 -1.28
CA ILE A 252 -8.09 2.27 -2.72
C ILE A 252 -9.48 1.80 -3.17
N ILE A 253 -10.08 0.81 -2.49
CA ILE A 253 -11.43 0.31 -2.80
C ILE A 253 -12.46 1.42 -2.57
N ARG A 254 -12.45 2.04 -1.38
CA ARG A 254 -13.38 3.13 -1.04
C ARG A 254 -13.10 4.38 -1.89
N LEU A 255 -11.84 4.72 -2.09
CA LEU A 255 -11.42 5.84 -2.93
C LEU A 255 -11.91 5.67 -4.37
N GLY A 256 -11.73 4.48 -4.94
CA GLY A 256 -12.19 4.17 -6.29
C GLY A 256 -13.71 4.28 -6.46
N LEU A 257 -14.49 3.84 -5.47
CA LEU A 257 -15.94 4.01 -5.49
C LEU A 257 -16.34 5.49 -5.53
N ILE A 258 -15.67 6.34 -4.72
CA ILE A 258 -15.92 7.79 -4.71
C ILE A 258 -15.55 8.42 -6.07
N VAL A 259 -14.40 8.05 -6.64
CA VAL A 259 -13.96 8.54 -7.96
C VAL A 259 -14.96 8.13 -9.03
N PHE A 260 -15.35 6.86 -9.07
CA PHE A 260 -16.30 6.34 -10.04
C PHE A 260 -17.68 7.02 -9.92
N GLU A 261 -18.14 7.24 -8.69
CA GLU A 261 -19.39 7.95 -8.43
C GLU A 261 -19.33 9.40 -8.95
N LYS A 262 -18.21 10.11 -8.72
CA LYS A 262 -18.01 11.49 -9.22
C LYS A 262 -17.95 11.53 -10.74
N VAL A 263 -17.35 10.54 -11.40
CA VAL A 263 -17.35 10.43 -12.86
C VAL A 263 -18.77 10.19 -13.39
N CYS A 264 -19.53 9.28 -12.78
CA CYS A 264 -20.93 9.06 -13.15
C CYS A 264 -21.79 10.31 -12.96
N GLN A 265 -21.56 11.05 -11.87
CA GLN A 265 -22.26 12.33 -11.67
C GLN A 265 -21.89 13.37 -12.73
N PHE A 266 -20.59 13.48 -13.07
CA PHE A 266 -20.13 14.38 -14.14
C PHE A 266 -20.82 14.07 -15.48
N ILE A 267 -20.88 12.78 -15.86
CA ILE A 267 -21.53 12.34 -17.11
C ILE A 267 -23.05 12.65 -17.09
N LYS A 268 -23.73 12.41 -15.96
CA LYS A 268 -25.15 12.74 -15.80
C LYS A 268 -25.40 14.23 -15.99
N ASP A 269 -24.59 15.07 -15.38
CA ASP A 269 -24.76 16.53 -15.43
C ASP A 269 -24.34 17.11 -16.79
N ASN A 270 -23.47 16.42 -17.51
CA ASN A 270 -22.90 16.80 -18.79
C ASN A 270 -22.98 15.62 -19.79
N PRO A 271 -24.13 15.37 -20.43
CA PRO A 271 -24.30 14.25 -21.35
C PRO A 271 -23.22 14.24 -22.44
N LEU A 272 -22.46 13.15 -22.55
CA LEU A 272 -21.28 13.03 -23.43
C LEU A 272 -21.65 13.24 -24.90
N GLU A 273 -22.82 12.75 -25.33
CA GLU A 273 -23.33 12.93 -26.70
C GLU A 273 -23.42 14.40 -27.11
N LYS A 274 -23.82 15.28 -26.15
CA LYS A 274 -23.92 16.73 -26.41
C LYS A 274 -22.55 17.40 -26.56
N MET A 275 -21.53 16.78 -26.01
CA MET A 275 -20.13 17.23 -26.10
C MET A 275 -19.40 16.59 -27.29
N GLY A 276 -20.07 15.68 -28.02
CA GLY A 276 -19.45 14.88 -29.06
C GLY A 276 -18.44 13.86 -28.52
N MET A 277 -18.62 13.42 -27.28
CA MET A 277 -17.74 12.45 -26.61
C MET A 277 -18.39 11.06 -26.53
N GLU A 278 -17.57 10.03 -26.50
CA GLU A 278 -18.00 8.64 -26.44
C GLU A 278 -17.96 8.09 -25.03
N TYR A 279 -16.82 8.20 -24.34
CA TYR A 279 -16.65 7.64 -23.01
C TYR A 279 -15.63 8.43 -22.17
N ILE A 280 -15.67 8.18 -20.88
CA ILE A 280 -14.64 8.60 -19.91
C ILE A 280 -13.92 7.35 -19.42
N GLU A 281 -12.59 7.39 -19.44
CA GLU A 281 -11.71 6.36 -18.87
C GLU A 281 -11.56 6.55 -17.36
N VAL A 282 -11.57 5.45 -16.61
CA VAL A 282 -11.40 5.44 -15.16
C VAL A 282 -10.39 4.35 -14.79
N ASN A 283 -9.31 4.76 -14.13
CA ASN A 283 -8.25 3.88 -13.67
C ASN A 283 -8.75 2.91 -12.59
N LEU A 284 -8.35 1.65 -12.69
CA LEU A 284 -8.72 0.57 -11.80
C LEU A 284 -7.45 -0.14 -11.29
N SER A 285 -7.19 -0.09 -9.98
CA SER A 285 -6.02 -0.74 -9.40
C SER A 285 -6.20 -2.25 -9.26
N MET A 286 -5.07 -2.97 -9.12
CA MET A 286 -5.05 -4.43 -8.90
C MET A 286 -5.87 -4.84 -7.67
N VAL A 287 -5.76 -4.09 -6.59
CA VAL A 287 -6.50 -4.37 -5.34
C VAL A 287 -7.99 -4.23 -5.53
N GLN A 288 -8.43 -3.27 -6.37
CA GLN A 288 -9.84 -3.11 -6.73
C GLN A 288 -10.30 -4.26 -7.64
N CYS A 289 -9.47 -4.68 -8.60
CA CYS A 289 -9.80 -5.81 -9.48
C CYS A 289 -10.06 -7.11 -8.71
N ALA A 290 -9.31 -7.34 -7.62
CA ALA A 290 -9.48 -8.49 -6.74
C ALA A 290 -10.70 -8.39 -5.80
N TYR A 291 -11.34 -7.22 -5.68
CA TYR A 291 -12.49 -7.02 -4.82
C TYR A 291 -13.75 -7.64 -5.41
N LYS A 292 -14.27 -8.69 -4.77
CA LYS A 292 -15.38 -9.52 -5.30
C LYS A 292 -16.67 -8.76 -5.62
N LYS A 293 -16.93 -7.62 -4.97
CA LYS A 293 -18.16 -6.85 -5.18
C LYS A 293 -17.98 -5.68 -6.14
N LEU A 294 -16.81 -5.55 -6.78
CA LEU A 294 -16.50 -4.42 -7.65
C LEU A 294 -17.58 -4.23 -8.72
N SER A 295 -17.91 -5.29 -9.47
CA SER A 295 -18.91 -5.22 -10.54
C SER A 295 -20.30 -4.84 -10.02
N ASP A 296 -20.72 -5.40 -8.88
CA ASP A 296 -22.01 -5.06 -8.27
C ASP A 296 -22.08 -3.58 -7.88
N ASP A 297 -21.05 -3.09 -7.21
CA ASP A 297 -20.99 -1.71 -6.72
C ASP A 297 -20.97 -0.72 -7.91
N TYR A 298 -20.17 -0.99 -8.94
CA TYR A 298 -20.09 -0.13 -10.13
C TYR A 298 -21.39 -0.11 -10.93
N ILE A 299 -22.02 -1.27 -11.14
CA ILE A 299 -23.33 -1.37 -11.78
C ILE A 299 -24.40 -0.61 -10.98
N ASN A 300 -24.40 -0.71 -9.67
CA ASN A 300 -25.34 0.03 -8.81
C ASN A 300 -25.13 1.54 -8.90
N ILE A 301 -23.89 2.02 -8.96
CA ILE A 301 -23.59 3.44 -9.16
C ILE A 301 -24.07 3.91 -10.54
N MET A 302 -23.78 3.16 -11.61
CA MET A 302 -24.27 3.50 -12.96
C MET A 302 -25.80 3.57 -13.02
N LYS A 303 -26.50 2.61 -12.39
CA LYS A 303 -27.96 2.63 -12.27
C LYS A 303 -28.48 3.84 -11.53
N LYS A 304 -27.84 4.18 -10.37
CA LYS A 304 -28.20 5.34 -9.56
C LYS A 304 -28.18 6.65 -10.35
N TYR A 305 -27.19 6.81 -11.22
CA TYR A 305 -27.01 8.02 -12.03
C TYR A 305 -27.61 7.91 -13.44
N ASN A 306 -28.21 6.76 -13.79
CA ASN A 306 -28.77 6.45 -15.12
C ASN A 306 -27.72 6.63 -16.23
N ILE A 307 -26.52 6.08 -16.03
CA ILE A 307 -25.40 6.15 -16.97
C ILE A 307 -25.52 5.03 -18.00
N ASN A 308 -25.36 5.37 -19.29
CA ASN A 308 -25.13 4.36 -20.31
C ASN A 308 -23.78 3.69 -20.10
N PRO A 309 -23.71 2.36 -19.88
CA PRO A 309 -22.44 1.67 -19.62
C PRO A 309 -21.37 1.89 -20.70
N CYS A 310 -21.77 2.10 -21.96
CA CYS A 310 -20.85 2.39 -23.06
C CYS A 310 -20.09 3.73 -22.89
N ASN A 311 -20.58 4.61 -22.00
CA ASN A 311 -19.91 5.86 -21.69
C ASN A 311 -18.77 5.70 -20.65
N ILE A 312 -18.52 4.49 -20.19
CA ILE A 312 -17.46 4.15 -19.23
C ILE A 312 -16.46 3.20 -19.90
N ASN A 313 -15.20 3.51 -19.77
CA ASN A 313 -14.09 2.63 -20.06
C ASN A 313 -13.24 2.46 -18.78
N LEU A 314 -12.97 1.24 -18.38
CA LEU A 314 -12.15 0.95 -17.20
C LEU A 314 -10.74 0.59 -17.65
N GLU A 315 -9.78 1.22 -17.04
CA GLU A 315 -8.37 1.09 -17.39
C GLU A 315 -7.64 0.24 -16.35
N ILE A 316 -6.99 -0.82 -16.81
CA ILE A 316 -6.22 -1.75 -15.98
C ILE A 316 -4.78 -1.80 -16.47
N THR A 317 -3.83 -1.85 -15.55
CA THR A 317 -2.40 -2.02 -15.89
C THR A 317 -2.08 -3.47 -16.21
N GLU A 318 -1.02 -3.69 -16.98
CA GLU A 318 -0.51 -5.03 -17.29
C GLU A 318 -0.18 -5.84 -16.02
N SER A 319 0.31 -5.19 -14.97
CA SER A 319 0.63 -5.82 -13.69
C SER A 319 -0.59 -6.41 -12.98
N ALA A 320 -1.80 -5.87 -13.20
CA ALA A 320 -3.04 -6.36 -12.60
C ALA A 320 -3.36 -7.82 -12.98
N LEU A 321 -2.72 -8.33 -14.03
CA LEU A 321 -2.93 -9.67 -14.57
C LEU A 321 -2.17 -10.77 -13.82
N MET A 322 -1.26 -10.42 -12.93
CA MET A 322 -0.30 -11.35 -12.33
C MET A 322 -0.77 -12.02 -11.03
N GLU A 323 -1.71 -11.42 -10.26
CA GLU A 323 -1.98 -11.87 -8.89
C GLU A 323 -3.27 -12.69 -8.71
N ASP A 324 -4.45 -12.21 -9.05
CA ASP A 324 -5.72 -12.96 -8.85
C ASP A 324 -6.60 -12.91 -10.10
N LYS A 325 -6.27 -13.76 -11.08
CA LYS A 325 -6.99 -13.82 -12.35
C LYS A 325 -8.48 -14.13 -12.21
N THR A 326 -8.88 -14.91 -11.20
CA THR A 326 -10.26 -15.40 -11.11
C THR A 326 -11.23 -14.28 -10.82
N ASN A 327 -11.00 -13.52 -9.74
CA ASN A 327 -11.88 -12.42 -9.37
C ASN A 327 -11.81 -11.27 -10.39
N LEU A 328 -10.64 -10.98 -10.95
CA LEU A 328 -10.48 -9.99 -12.01
C LEU A 328 -11.35 -10.33 -13.22
N LEU A 329 -11.19 -11.54 -13.79
CA LEU A 329 -11.94 -11.95 -14.99
C LEU A 329 -13.45 -12.01 -14.73
N ASP A 330 -13.88 -12.47 -13.56
CA ASP A 330 -15.32 -12.48 -13.19
C ASP A 330 -15.90 -11.06 -13.16
N ASN A 331 -15.19 -10.11 -12.53
CA ASN A 331 -15.61 -8.70 -12.49
C ASN A 331 -15.62 -8.09 -13.90
N MET A 332 -14.58 -8.32 -14.71
CA MET A 332 -14.51 -7.81 -16.08
C MET A 332 -15.65 -8.36 -16.93
N ASN A 333 -15.87 -9.67 -16.95
CA ASN A 333 -16.93 -10.29 -17.73
C ASN A 333 -18.30 -9.72 -17.38
N ARG A 334 -18.63 -9.59 -16.09
CA ARG A 334 -19.91 -9.03 -15.63
C ARG A 334 -20.09 -7.57 -16.02
N LEU A 335 -19.04 -6.77 -15.96
CA LEU A 335 -19.08 -5.36 -16.36
C LEU A 335 -19.20 -5.22 -17.89
N MET A 336 -18.53 -6.08 -18.65
CA MET A 336 -18.65 -6.12 -20.12
C MET A 336 -20.03 -6.59 -20.58
N GLU A 337 -20.59 -7.61 -19.95
CA GLU A 337 -21.98 -8.04 -20.19
C GLU A 337 -22.98 -6.91 -19.93
N TYR A 338 -22.66 -6.03 -18.96
CA TYR A 338 -23.45 -4.83 -18.71
C TYR A 338 -23.22 -3.72 -19.75
N GLY A 339 -22.11 -3.75 -20.51
CA GLY A 339 -21.78 -2.83 -21.60
C GLY A 339 -20.59 -1.89 -21.36
N VAL A 340 -19.84 -2.08 -20.27
CA VAL A 340 -18.60 -1.32 -19.96
C VAL A 340 -17.47 -1.83 -20.85
N LYS A 341 -16.59 -0.93 -21.31
CA LYS A 341 -15.37 -1.26 -22.05
C LYS A 341 -14.15 -1.32 -21.12
N PHE A 342 -13.08 -1.96 -21.60
CA PHE A 342 -11.80 -2.04 -20.90
C PHE A 342 -10.63 -1.64 -21.76
N SER A 343 -9.67 -0.91 -21.18
CA SER A 343 -8.37 -0.57 -21.76
C SER A 343 -7.25 -1.25 -20.97
N LEU A 344 -6.21 -1.66 -21.68
CA LEU A 344 -4.95 -2.12 -21.10
C LEU A 344 -3.93 -1.00 -21.13
N ASP A 345 -3.45 -0.60 -19.95
CA ASP A 345 -2.50 0.49 -19.75
C ASP A 345 -1.06 0.01 -19.58
N ASP A 346 -0.12 0.94 -19.70
CA ASP A 346 1.34 0.74 -19.51
C ASP A 346 1.93 -0.35 -20.43
N PHE A 347 1.35 -0.59 -21.60
CA PHE A 347 1.85 -1.61 -22.51
C PHE A 347 3.27 -1.29 -23.00
N GLY A 348 4.19 -2.23 -22.78
CA GLY A 348 5.59 -2.12 -23.19
C GLY A 348 6.58 -1.75 -22.09
N THR A 349 6.14 -1.58 -20.84
CA THR A 349 7.03 -1.19 -19.73
C THR A 349 7.90 -2.32 -19.16
N GLY A 350 7.91 -3.52 -19.77
CA GLY A 350 8.90 -4.55 -19.50
C GLY A 350 8.40 -5.87 -18.93
N HIS A 351 7.12 -6.01 -18.63
CA HIS A 351 6.51 -7.27 -18.18
C HIS A 351 5.59 -7.90 -19.23
N SER A 352 5.61 -7.39 -20.47
CA SER A 352 4.68 -7.76 -21.54
C SER A 352 4.77 -9.23 -21.92
N ASN A 353 3.94 -10.05 -21.31
CA ASN A 353 3.65 -11.37 -21.81
C ASN A 353 2.50 -11.26 -22.82
N LEU A 354 2.84 -11.26 -24.11
CA LEU A 354 1.88 -11.15 -25.22
C LEU A 354 0.69 -12.13 -25.12
N ASN A 355 0.87 -13.26 -24.44
CA ASN A 355 -0.21 -14.23 -24.21
C ASN A 355 -1.36 -13.66 -23.37
N TYR A 356 -1.09 -12.66 -22.51
CA TYR A 356 -2.16 -12.07 -21.70
C TYR A 356 -3.13 -11.24 -22.52
N ILE A 357 -2.65 -10.51 -23.53
CA ILE A 357 -3.53 -9.71 -24.40
C ILE A 357 -4.50 -10.60 -25.18
N VAL A 358 -4.06 -11.81 -25.56
CA VAL A 358 -4.91 -12.77 -26.31
C VAL A 358 -6.09 -13.24 -25.47
N ASP A 359 -5.89 -13.43 -24.17
CA ASP A 359 -6.88 -13.99 -23.25
C ASP A 359 -7.76 -12.89 -22.59
N MET A 360 -7.34 -11.62 -22.68
CA MET A 360 -8.00 -10.54 -21.98
C MET A 360 -9.10 -9.88 -22.81
N PRO A 361 -10.27 -9.69 -22.23
CA PRO A 361 -11.37 -9.04 -22.90
C PRO A 361 -11.21 -7.51 -22.88
N VAL A 362 -10.17 -6.98 -23.52
CA VAL A 362 -9.91 -5.55 -23.66
C VAL A 362 -10.29 -5.06 -25.06
N ASN A 363 -10.61 -3.79 -25.18
CA ASN A 363 -10.96 -3.13 -26.43
C ASN A 363 -9.84 -2.22 -26.95
N ILE A 364 -9.04 -1.69 -26.03
CA ILE A 364 -8.04 -0.65 -26.26
C ILE A 364 -6.73 -1.06 -25.60
N VAL A 365 -5.60 -0.72 -26.23
CA VAL A 365 -4.24 -0.86 -25.67
C VAL A 365 -3.58 0.52 -25.70
N LYS A 366 -3.04 0.94 -24.54
CA LYS A 366 -2.38 2.24 -24.40
C LYS A 366 -0.84 2.03 -24.41
N PHE A 367 -0.19 2.69 -25.34
CA PHE A 367 1.26 2.69 -25.45
C PHE A 367 1.84 3.76 -24.54
N ASP A 368 2.62 3.32 -23.56
CA ASP A 368 3.30 4.20 -22.60
C ASP A 368 4.27 5.16 -23.28
N LYS A 369 4.47 6.33 -22.67
CA LYS A 369 5.40 7.36 -23.11
C LYS A 369 6.82 6.80 -23.35
N GLY A 370 7.32 5.92 -22.47
CA GLY A 370 8.67 5.36 -22.59
C GLY A 370 8.85 4.53 -23.87
N MET A 371 7.81 3.78 -24.27
CA MET A 371 7.81 3.04 -25.53
C MET A 371 7.83 3.98 -26.74
N LEU A 372 7.09 5.08 -26.68
CA LEU A 372 7.04 6.09 -27.74
C LEU A 372 8.36 6.89 -27.83
N ASP A 373 8.92 7.29 -26.70
CA ASP A 373 10.23 7.97 -26.66
C ASP A 373 11.32 7.07 -27.27
N ALA A 374 11.34 5.78 -26.89
CA ALA A 374 12.25 4.81 -27.47
C ALA A 374 12.05 4.63 -28.99
N TYR A 375 10.82 4.68 -29.50
CA TYR A 375 10.50 4.64 -30.93
C TYR A 375 11.13 5.81 -31.69
N PHE A 376 11.11 7.02 -31.13
CA PHE A 376 11.69 8.21 -31.77
C PHE A 376 13.22 8.25 -31.68
N GLU A 377 13.79 7.69 -30.61
CA GLU A 377 15.26 7.76 -30.36
C GLU A 377 16.05 6.58 -30.91
N ASN A 378 15.44 5.39 -31.02
CA ASN A 378 16.17 4.14 -31.27
C ASN A 378 15.55 3.34 -32.43
N GLY A 379 16.34 3.16 -33.50
CA GLY A 379 15.90 2.41 -34.67
C GLY A 379 15.50 0.95 -34.43
N ARG A 380 16.04 0.28 -33.38
CA ARG A 380 15.60 -1.08 -32.99
C ARG A 380 14.24 -1.08 -32.29
N ALA A 381 13.99 -0.10 -31.43
CA ALA A 381 12.71 0.06 -30.75
C ALA A 381 11.57 0.30 -31.76
N LYS A 382 11.86 0.94 -32.88
CA LYS A 382 10.93 1.12 -34.00
C LYS A 382 10.38 -0.22 -34.50
N TYR A 383 11.24 -1.21 -34.76
CA TYR A 383 10.79 -2.53 -35.21
C TYR A 383 9.95 -3.25 -34.21
N VAL A 384 10.22 -3.09 -32.87
CA VAL A 384 9.43 -3.67 -31.79
C VAL A 384 8.04 -3.05 -31.75
N MET A 385 7.96 -1.73 -31.83
CA MET A 385 6.68 -1.02 -31.80
C MET A 385 5.85 -1.32 -33.05
N ASP A 386 6.48 -1.33 -34.26
CA ASP A 386 5.79 -1.69 -35.50
C ASP A 386 5.18 -3.11 -35.44
N ALA A 387 5.92 -4.07 -34.87
CA ALA A 387 5.44 -5.43 -34.67
C ALA A 387 4.28 -5.48 -33.67
N ALA A 388 4.38 -4.74 -32.54
CA ALA A 388 3.33 -4.65 -31.55
C ALA A 388 2.04 -4.02 -32.14
N MET A 389 2.16 -2.94 -32.91
CA MET A 389 1.04 -2.32 -33.60
C MET A 389 0.33 -3.28 -34.56
N HIS A 390 1.10 -3.98 -35.41
CA HIS A 390 0.54 -4.98 -36.31
C HIS A 390 -0.22 -6.09 -35.60
N MET A 391 0.33 -6.56 -34.48
CA MET A 391 -0.34 -7.58 -33.65
C MET A 391 -1.66 -7.05 -33.09
N ILE A 392 -1.66 -5.88 -32.44
CA ILE A 392 -2.82 -5.27 -31.79
C ILE A 392 -3.90 -4.97 -32.83
N GLN A 393 -3.54 -4.40 -33.98
CA GLN A 393 -4.44 -4.14 -35.09
C GLN A 393 -5.01 -5.42 -35.69
N GLY A 394 -4.20 -6.48 -35.81
CA GLY A 394 -4.64 -7.81 -36.24
C GLY A 394 -5.69 -8.42 -35.34
N MET A 395 -5.64 -8.10 -34.03
CA MET A 395 -6.64 -8.48 -33.03
C MET A 395 -7.87 -7.55 -33.04
N LYS A 396 -7.90 -6.53 -33.88
CA LYS A 396 -8.97 -5.52 -33.97
C LYS A 396 -9.13 -4.69 -32.70
N LEU A 397 -8.05 -4.50 -31.94
CA LEU A 397 -8.02 -3.61 -30.80
C LEU A 397 -7.62 -2.20 -31.24
N GLU A 398 -8.12 -1.20 -30.54
CA GLU A 398 -7.76 0.20 -30.75
C GLU A 398 -6.47 0.55 -29.97
N ILE A 399 -5.72 1.53 -30.47
CA ILE A 399 -4.47 1.95 -29.87
C ILE A 399 -4.57 3.41 -29.43
N VAL A 400 -4.19 3.70 -28.19
CA VAL A 400 -3.94 5.04 -27.66
C VAL A 400 -2.45 5.25 -27.54
N ALA A 401 -1.90 6.36 -28.05
CA ALA A 401 -0.54 6.79 -27.78
C ALA A 401 -0.52 7.85 -26.69
N GLU A 402 0.23 7.60 -25.62
CA GLU A 402 0.29 8.47 -24.46
C GLU A 402 1.54 9.33 -24.42
N GLY A 403 1.51 10.39 -23.59
CA GLY A 403 2.67 11.21 -23.32
C GLY A 403 3.16 12.04 -24.51
N ILE A 404 2.30 12.32 -25.50
CA ILE A 404 2.65 13.18 -26.64
C ILE A 404 2.80 14.63 -26.18
N GLU A 405 4.01 15.20 -26.32
CA GLU A 405 4.33 16.55 -25.85
C GLU A 405 4.56 17.56 -26.98
N THR A 406 4.90 17.09 -28.19
CA THR A 406 5.24 17.96 -29.32
C THR A 406 4.36 17.71 -30.54
N LYS A 407 4.22 18.74 -31.38
CA LYS A 407 3.54 18.64 -32.67
C LYS A 407 4.19 17.61 -33.58
N GLU A 408 5.53 17.54 -33.61
CA GLU A 408 6.27 16.61 -34.40
C GLU A 408 5.97 15.15 -34.00
N HIS A 409 5.98 14.84 -32.71
CA HIS A 409 5.60 13.51 -32.21
C HIS A 409 4.17 13.17 -32.64
N PHE A 410 3.22 14.10 -32.47
CA PHE A 410 1.83 13.88 -32.89
C PHE A 410 1.71 13.59 -34.41
N GLU A 411 2.35 14.39 -35.26
CA GLU A 411 2.29 14.21 -36.73
C GLU A 411 2.90 12.87 -37.17
N ASN A 412 3.96 12.41 -36.50
CA ASN A 412 4.58 11.12 -36.76
C ASN A 412 3.72 9.95 -36.33
N ILE A 413 3.18 9.98 -35.10
CA ILE A 413 2.33 8.95 -34.52
C ILE A 413 1.01 8.82 -35.29
N ALA A 414 0.40 9.93 -35.71
CA ALA A 414 -0.84 9.92 -36.50
C ALA A 414 -0.71 9.20 -37.85
N LYS A 415 0.51 9.13 -38.41
CA LYS A 415 0.76 8.40 -39.68
C LYS A 415 0.86 6.89 -39.51
N LEU A 416 1.02 6.39 -38.27
CA LEU A 416 1.21 4.97 -37.99
C LEU A 416 -0.09 4.19 -37.87
N GLY A 417 -1.26 4.84 -38.00
CA GLY A 417 -2.56 4.19 -37.89
C GLY A 417 -3.02 3.99 -36.45
N ILE A 418 -2.49 4.78 -35.52
CA ILE A 418 -2.96 4.85 -34.12
C ILE A 418 -4.32 5.55 -34.09
N ASN A 419 -5.23 5.05 -33.24
CA ASN A 419 -6.61 5.51 -33.18
C ASN A 419 -6.76 6.81 -32.37
N PHE A 420 -6.07 6.87 -31.23
CA PHE A 420 -6.20 7.98 -30.28
C PHE A 420 -4.84 8.46 -29.78
N VAL A 421 -4.79 9.71 -29.39
CA VAL A 421 -3.56 10.33 -28.89
C VAL A 421 -3.87 11.17 -27.65
N GLN A 422 -3.06 11.01 -26.60
CA GLN A 422 -3.13 11.74 -25.35
C GLN A 422 -1.77 12.35 -25.00
N GLY A 423 -1.78 13.56 -24.46
CA GLY A 423 -0.54 14.17 -24.00
C GLY A 423 -0.61 15.67 -23.79
N TYR A 424 0.48 16.20 -23.22
CA TYR A 424 0.58 17.62 -22.87
C TYR A 424 0.63 18.55 -24.11
N TYR A 425 0.85 17.98 -25.28
CA TYR A 425 0.70 18.72 -26.52
C TYR A 425 -0.71 19.29 -26.67
N PHE A 426 -1.73 18.57 -26.24
CA PHE A 426 -3.13 19.02 -26.30
C PHE A 426 -3.55 19.71 -25.00
N SER A 427 -3.45 19.00 -23.89
CA SER A 427 -3.83 19.50 -22.58
C SER A 427 -3.19 18.69 -21.47
N LYS A 428 -2.85 19.35 -20.36
CA LYS A 428 -2.64 18.69 -19.08
C LYS A 428 -3.99 18.29 -18.48
N PRO A 429 -4.01 17.38 -17.47
CA PRO A 429 -5.23 17.14 -16.69
C PRO A 429 -5.74 18.45 -16.08
N VAL A 430 -7.03 18.74 -16.32
CA VAL A 430 -7.70 19.98 -15.90
C VAL A 430 -8.95 19.69 -15.09
N THR A 431 -9.43 20.66 -14.33
CA THR A 431 -10.68 20.53 -13.56
C THR A 431 -11.88 20.33 -14.49
N ALA A 432 -12.98 19.75 -13.97
CA ALA A 432 -14.20 19.52 -14.74
C ALA A 432 -14.68 20.78 -15.47
N ARG A 433 -14.64 21.94 -14.81
CA ARG A 433 -15.03 23.23 -15.42
C ARG A 433 -14.12 23.62 -16.58
N GLN A 434 -12.81 23.51 -16.40
CA GLN A 434 -11.86 23.82 -17.47
C GLN A 434 -11.96 22.84 -18.64
N PHE A 435 -12.20 21.56 -18.34
CA PHE A 435 -12.42 20.54 -19.35
C PHE A 435 -13.63 20.83 -20.23
N LEU A 436 -14.76 21.21 -19.63
CA LEU A 436 -15.96 21.60 -20.41
C LEU A 436 -15.70 22.79 -21.31
N LEU A 437 -14.96 23.80 -20.86
CA LEU A 437 -14.56 24.94 -21.69
C LEU A 437 -13.67 24.48 -22.85
N PHE A 438 -12.66 23.66 -22.56
CA PHE A 438 -11.74 23.13 -23.57
C PHE A 438 -12.47 22.36 -24.67
N ILE A 439 -13.37 21.42 -24.30
CA ILE A 439 -14.13 20.63 -25.28
C ILE A 439 -15.06 21.52 -26.11
N ASN A 440 -15.73 22.49 -25.50
CA ASN A 440 -16.60 23.41 -26.24
C ASN A 440 -15.87 24.33 -27.25
N GLU A 441 -14.59 24.61 -26.99
CA GLU A 441 -13.77 25.41 -27.90
C GLU A 441 -13.16 24.59 -29.02
N ASN A 442 -12.82 23.33 -28.79
CA ASN A 442 -12.04 22.50 -29.73
C ASN A 442 -12.86 21.45 -30.49
N ASN A 443 -14.10 21.16 -30.11
CA ASN A 443 -15.01 20.22 -30.80
C ASN A 443 -16.11 20.91 -31.65
N LYS A 444 -15.95 22.20 -31.96
CA LYS A 444 -16.87 22.96 -32.81
C LYS A 444 -16.71 22.62 -34.28
#